data_eae3e7282e837f7588b48da41e3370e4
#
_entry.id   eae3e7282e837f7588b48da41e3370e4
#
_cell.length_a   1.000
_cell.length_b   1.000
_cell.length_c   1.000
_cell.angle_alpha   90.00
_cell.angle_beta   90.00
_cell.angle_gamma   90.00
#
_symmetry.space_group_name_H-M   'P 1'
#
loop_
_entity.id
_entity.type
_entity.pdbx_description
1 polymer ?
#
loop_
_entity_poly.entity_id
_entity_poly.type
_entity_poly.pdbx_seq_one_letter_code
_entity_poly.pdbx_strand_id
1 'polypeptide(L)'
;MTGMLAAPGQVVLVGSGTQQAARLSVVVDRLWRAEALAEMIADAGLSPEIARTAEHTPLVRTAVDPRLTAMATAWTRGAVKTVPPDWLPGPRELRAWTLAAGMPEAHDRYLLGLDPHAPDTHSALASAMMRVGIAPTLIGTRGAHPALRISGRRRLLRLVENVGEPPGDTEAFSQWPRT
;
A
#
# COMPACT_ATOMS: atom_id res chain seq x y z
N MET A 1 5.19 1.89 -6.27
CA MET A 1 4.87 0.44 -6.14
C MET A 1 5.01 -0.07 -4.70
N THR A 2 6.06 0.28 -3.98
CA THR A 2 6.28 -0.20 -2.59
C THR A 2 5.21 0.21 -1.59
N GLY A 3 4.41 1.25 -1.87
CA GLY A 3 3.23 1.57 -1.07
C GLY A 3 2.19 0.45 -1.00
N MET A 4 2.09 -0.39 -2.03
CA MET A 4 1.25 -1.59 -2.00
C MET A 4 1.78 -2.64 -1.00
N LEU A 5 3.10 -2.68 -0.78
CA LEU A 5 3.75 -3.56 0.21
C LEU A 5 3.66 -3.01 1.63
N ALA A 6 3.62 -1.69 1.81
CA ALA A 6 3.28 -1.06 3.09
C ALA A 6 1.83 -1.39 3.50
N ALA A 7 0.91 -1.46 2.54
CA ALA A 7 -0.42 -2.02 2.65
C ALA A 7 -0.37 -3.56 2.74
N PRO A 8 -1.52 -4.27 2.83
CA PRO A 8 -1.57 -5.73 2.79
C PRO A 8 -1.17 -6.40 1.47
N GLY A 9 -0.41 -5.71 0.62
CA GLY A 9 0.14 -6.26 -0.61
C GLY A 9 1.20 -7.33 -0.37
N GLN A 10 1.40 -8.17 -1.37
CA GLN A 10 2.36 -9.27 -1.35
C GLN A 10 3.26 -9.22 -2.59
N VAL A 11 4.52 -9.61 -2.43
CA VAL A 11 5.44 -9.81 -3.53
C VAL A 11 6.00 -11.22 -3.46
N VAL A 12 5.98 -11.93 -4.59
CA VAL A 12 6.42 -13.31 -4.69
C VAL A 12 7.54 -13.41 -5.72
N LEU A 13 8.67 -13.98 -5.32
CA LEU A 13 9.76 -14.35 -6.21
C LEU A 13 9.40 -15.62 -6.99
N VAL A 14 9.69 -15.62 -8.29
CA VAL A 14 9.47 -16.74 -9.22
C VAL A 14 10.78 -17.03 -9.95
N GLY A 15 11.09 -18.32 -10.12
CA GLY A 15 12.32 -18.75 -10.77
C GLY A 15 13.54 -18.66 -9.87
N SER A 16 14.72 -18.85 -10.46
CA SER A 16 16.00 -18.86 -9.75
C SER A 16 17.14 -18.34 -10.63
N GLY A 17 18.20 -17.87 -10.00
CA GLY A 17 19.40 -17.37 -10.67
C GLY A 17 19.08 -16.23 -11.64
N THR A 18 19.56 -16.33 -12.87
CA THR A 18 19.41 -15.30 -13.91
C THR A 18 17.98 -15.18 -14.47
N GLN A 19 17.12 -16.17 -14.19
CA GLN A 19 15.71 -16.18 -14.59
C GLN A 19 14.77 -15.78 -13.45
N GLN A 20 15.30 -15.21 -12.39
CA GLN A 20 14.51 -14.76 -11.26
C GLN A 20 13.66 -13.54 -11.66
N ALA A 21 12.39 -13.58 -11.30
CA ALA A 21 11.43 -12.51 -11.50
C ALA A 21 10.49 -12.43 -10.31
N ALA A 22 9.62 -11.45 -10.26
CA ALA A 22 8.66 -11.32 -9.18
C ALA A 22 7.30 -10.84 -9.66
N ARG A 23 6.29 -11.03 -8.83
CA ARG A 23 4.93 -10.52 -9.03
C ARG A 23 4.50 -9.81 -7.75
N LEU A 24 3.96 -8.62 -7.92
CA LEU A 24 3.35 -7.83 -6.86
C LEU A 24 1.83 -7.95 -6.97
N SER A 25 1.13 -8.12 -5.85
CA SER A 25 -0.34 -8.20 -5.81
C SER A 25 -0.90 -7.58 -4.54
N VAL A 26 -2.12 -7.08 -4.62
CA VAL A 26 -2.90 -6.62 -3.46
C VAL A 26 -4.39 -6.86 -3.70
N VAL A 27 -5.08 -7.31 -2.66
CA VAL A 27 -6.55 -7.41 -2.61
C VAL A 27 -7.10 -6.09 -2.10
N VAL A 28 -8.13 -5.58 -2.74
CA VAL A 28 -8.80 -4.32 -2.36
C VAL A 28 -10.30 -4.54 -2.25
N ASP A 29 -10.98 -3.70 -1.48
CA ASP A 29 -12.41 -3.85 -1.19
C ASP A 29 -13.34 -3.32 -2.28
N ARG A 30 -12.82 -2.50 -3.20
CA ARG A 30 -13.59 -1.86 -4.28
C ARG A 30 -12.88 -1.93 -5.62
N LEU A 31 -13.66 -2.06 -6.70
CA LEU A 31 -13.11 -2.15 -8.06
C LEU A 31 -12.37 -0.86 -8.46
N TRP A 32 -12.89 0.32 -8.12
CA TRP A 32 -12.23 1.58 -8.45
C TRP A 32 -10.80 1.68 -7.87
N ARG A 33 -10.55 1.05 -6.70
CA ARG A 33 -9.20 0.98 -6.11
C ARG A 33 -8.27 0.11 -6.96
N ALA A 34 -8.78 -1.03 -7.43
CA ALA A 34 -8.01 -1.92 -8.30
C ALA A 34 -7.68 -1.23 -9.63
N GLU A 35 -8.64 -0.52 -10.23
CA GLU A 35 -8.45 0.24 -11.47
C GLU A 35 -7.41 1.34 -11.30
N ALA A 36 -7.50 2.14 -10.25
CA ALA A 36 -6.52 3.20 -9.98
C ALA A 36 -5.10 2.64 -9.69
N LEU A 37 -5.00 1.51 -8.98
CA LEU A 37 -3.70 0.84 -8.79
C LEU A 37 -3.17 0.23 -10.08
N ALA A 38 -4.03 -0.30 -10.95
CA ALA A 38 -3.64 -0.80 -12.28
C ALA A 38 -3.07 0.33 -13.15
N GLU A 39 -3.67 1.51 -13.13
CA GLU A 39 -3.11 2.70 -13.79
C GLU A 39 -1.71 3.04 -13.25
N MET A 40 -1.52 3.05 -11.92
CA MET A 40 -0.20 3.29 -11.33
C MET A 40 0.84 2.23 -11.72
N ILE A 41 0.43 0.97 -11.87
CA ILE A 41 1.28 -0.12 -12.34
C ILE A 41 1.70 0.13 -13.80
N ALA A 42 0.75 0.50 -14.66
CA ALA A 42 1.00 0.83 -16.06
C ALA A 42 1.93 2.05 -16.21
N ASP A 43 1.71 3.10 -15.41
CA ASP A 43 2.57 4.30 -15.38
C ASP A 43 4.01 4.00 -14.96
N ALA A 44 4.22 2.94 -14.18
CA ALA A 44 5.54 2.44 -13.82
C ALA A 44 6.18 1.58 -14.92
N GLY A 45 5.52 1.41 -16.07
CA GLY A 45 6.00 0.59 -17.18
C GLY A 45 5.82 -0.90 -16.99
N LEU A 46 4.99 -1.31 -16.01
CA LEU A 46 4.66 -2.72 -15.74
C LEU A 46 3.28 -3.06 -16.32
N SER A 47 3.02 -4.35 -16.51
CA SER A 47 1.73 -4.82 -17.03
C SER A 47 0.78 -5.15 -15.88
N PRO A 48 -0.34 -4.40 -15.71
CA PRO A 48 -1.32 -4.70 -14.69
C PRO A 48 -2.33 -5.75 -15.13
N GLU A 49 -2.86 -6.47 -14.15
CA GLU A 49 -3.99 -7.39 -14.31
C GLU A 49 -4.94 -7.19 -13.15
N ILE A 50 -6.25 -7.09 -13.43
CA ILE A 50 -7.31 -7.11 -12.43
C ILE A 50 -7.99 -8.45 -12.49
N ALA A 51 -8.02 -9.15 -11.37
CA ALA A 51 -8.66 -10.45 -11.18
C ALA A 51 -9.61 -10.39 -9.97
N ARG A 52 -10.16 -11.53 -9.58
CA ARG A 52 -10.96 -11.67 -8.36
C ARG A 52 -10.45 -12.84 -7.54
N THR A 53 -10.52 -12.71 -6.23
CA THR A 53 -10.29 -13.80 -5.29
C THR A 53 -11.42 -14.83 -5.36
N ALA A 54 -11.27 -15.96 -4.65
CA ALA A 54 -12.35 -16.95 -4.51
C ALA A 54 -13.62 -16.35 -3.87
N GLU A 55 -13.46 -15.35 -3.04
CA GLU A 55 -14.54 -14.58 -2.39
C GLU A 55 -15.08 -13.44 -3.26
N HIS A 56 -14.70 -13.40 -4.54
CA HIS A 56 -15.09 -12.37 -5.52
C HIS A 56 -14.60 -10.95 -5.21
N THR A 57 -13.63 -10.80 -4.34
CA THR A 57 -13.00 -9.50 -4.00
C THR A 57 -12.00 -9.09 -5.09
N PRO A 58 -11.93 -7.81 -5.50
CA PRO A 58 -10.98 -7.36 -6.50
C PRO A 58 -9.54 -7.59 -6.07
N LEU A 59 -8.75 -8.11 -6.99
CA LEU A 59 -7.31 -8.36 -6.86
C LEU A 59 -6.60 -7.66 -8.01
N VAL A 60 -5.68 -6.75 -7.70
CA VAL A 60 -4.80 -6.17 -8.70
C VAL A 60 -3.40 -6.74 -8.54
N ARG A 61 -2.78 -7.08 -9.65
CA ARG A 61 -1.42 -7.64 -9.68
C ARG A 61 -0.66 -7.21 -10.92
N THR A 62 0.66 -7.30 -10.84
CA THR A 62 1.52 -7.16 -12.01
C THR A 62 1.62 -8.49 -12.75
N ALA A 63 2.01 -8.48 -14.01
CA ALA A 63 2.64 -9.64 -14.61
C ALA A 63 3.90 -10.02 -13.83
N VAL A 64 4.38 -11.25 -14.00
CA VAL A 64 5.71 -11.65 -13.52
C VAL A 64 6.76 -10.87 -14.31
N ASP A 65 7.62 -10.14 -13.61
CA ASP A 65 8.59 -9.23 -14.25
C ASP A 65 9.95 -9.27 -13.52
N PRO A 66 11.05 -9.42 -14.24
CA PRO A 66 12.40 -9.40 -13.65
C PRO A 66 12.74 -8.07 -12.94
N ARG A 67 12.17 -6.96 -13.39
CA ARG A 67 12.39 -5.63 -12.79
C ARG A 67 11.88 -5.52 -11.36
N LEU A 68 11.00 -6.42 -10.93
CA LEU A 68 10.48 -6.49 -9.57
C LEU A 68 11.36 -7.30 -8.61
N THR A 69 12.40 -7.98 -9.10
CA THR A 69 13.26 -8.85 -8.29
C THR A 69 13.94 -8.09 -7.16
N ALA A 70 14.51 -6.91 -7.45
CA ALA A 70 15.18 -6.10 -6.44
C ALA A 70 14.22 -5.64 -5.33
N MET A 71 12.99 -5.25 -5.70
CA MET A 71 11.94 -4.90 -4.75
C MET A 71 11.57 -6.10 -3.88
N ALA A 72 11.34 -7.26 -4.49
CA ALA A 72 11.00 -8.48 -3.77
C ALA A 72 12.09 -8.88 -2.77
N THR A 73 13.35 -8.84 -3.18
CA THR A 73 14.50 -9.13 -2.31
C THR A 73 14.59 -8.15 -1.14
N ALA A 74 14.33 -6.86 -1.38
CA ALA A 74 14.40 -5.83 -0.34
C ALA A 74 13.25 -5.94 0.68
N TRP A 75 12.07 -6.39 0.24
CA TRP A 75 10.84 -6.45 1.05
C TRP A 75 10.51 -7.83 1.61
N THR A 76 11.39 -8.80 1.45
CA THR A 76 11.19 -10.15 2.00
C THR A 76 12.46 -10.70 2.62
N ARG A 77 12.30 -11.54 3.64
CA ARG A 77 13.29 -12.48 4.16
C ARG A 77 12.72 -13.87 4.09
N GLY A 78 13.13 -14.64 3.07
CA GLY A 78 12.43 -15.88 2.76
C GLY A 78 10.97 -15.59 2.37
N ALA A 79 10.03 -16.22 3.05
CA ALA A 79 8.59 -16.01 2.83
C ALA A 79 7.99 -14.86 3.68
N VAL A 80 8.79 -14.21 4.54
CA VAL A 80 8.31 -13.20 5.49
C VAL A 80 8.51 -11.80 4.91
N LYS A 81 7.44 -11.00 4.92
CA LYS A 81 7.50 -9.58 4.55
C LYS A 81 8.35 -8.79 5.56
N THR A 82 9.19 -7.91 5.05
CA THR A 82 10.04 -7.00 5.84
C THR A 82 10.07 -5.62 5.20
N VAL A 83 10.38 -4.60 5.96
CA VAL A 83 10.54 -3.22 5.47
C VAL A 83 12.03 -2.90 5.36
N PRO A 84 12.51 -2.43 4.19
CA PRO A 84 13.90 -1.98 4.08
C PRO A 84 14.18 -0.85 5.08
N PRO A 85 15.34 -0.86 5.80
CA PRO A 85 15.64 0.13 6.85
C PRO A 85 15.61 1.58 6.38
N ASP A 86 16.00 1.82 5.13
CA ASP A 86 16.08 3.16 4.54
C ASP A 86 14.81 3.57 3.77
N TRP A 87 13.78 2.72 3.78
CA TRP A 87 12.57 3.03 3.05
C TRP A 87 11.85 4.24 3.64
N LEU A 88 11.54 5.20 2.77
CA LEU A 88 10.75 6.39 3.07
C LEU A 88 9.64 6.51 2.02
N PRO A 89 8.38 6.61 2.44
CA PRO A 89 7.29 6.78 1.49
C PRO A 89 7.28 8.19 0.91
N GLY A 90 7.42 8.30 -0.40
CA GLY A 90 7.17 9.50 -1.16
C GLY A 90 5.70 9.61 -1.60
N PRO A 91 5.35 10.63 -2.42
CA PRO A 91 3.98 10.84 -2.89
C PRO A 91 3.37 9.62 -3.58
N ARG A 92 4.12 8.94 -4.44
CA ARG A 92 3.66 7.73 -5.14
C ARG A 92 3.40 6.57 -4.20
N GLU A 93 4.27 6.36 -3.23
CA GLU A 93 4.13 5.30 -2.21
C GLU A 93 2.92 5.58 -1.32
N LEU A 94 2.75 6.81 -0.86
CA LEU A 94 1.61 7.22 -0.03
C LEU A 94 0.28 7.10 -0.81
N ARG A 95 0.27 7.50 -2.08
CA ARG A 95 -0.90 7.33 -2.95
C ARG A 95 -1.26 5.84 -3.14
N ALA A 96 -0.28 5.00 -3.45
CA ALA A 96 -0.50 3.56 -3.60
C ALA A 96 -0.99 2.92 -2.30
N TRP A 97 -0.45 3.31 -1.15
CA TRP A 97 -0.91 2.82 0.15
C TRP A 97 -2.34 3.28 0.46
N THR A 98 -2.66 4.54 0.18
CA THR A 98 -4.02 5.09 0.33
C THR A 98 -5.03 4.37 -0.55
N LEU A 99 -4.68 4.10 -1.82
CA LEU A 99 -5.53 3.34 -2.74
C LEU A 99 -5.72 1.88 -2.28
N ALA A 100 -4.67 1.25 -1.76
CA ALA A 100 -4.72 -0.15 -1.37
C ALA A 100 -5.48 -0.36 -0.05
N ALA A 101 -5.31 0.52 0.94
CA ALA A 101 -5.79 0.28 2.30
C ALA A 101 -6.13 1.56 3.08
N GLY A 102 -6.37 2.67 2.41
CA GLY A 102 -6.78 3.92 3.06
C GLY A 102 -8.28 3.96 3.35
N MET A 103 -8.67 4.50 4.52
CA MET A 103 -10.07 4.72 4.85
C MET A 103 -10.25 5.89 5.84
N PRO A 104 -11.31 6.71 5.70
CA PRO A 104 -11.65 7.69 6.71
C PRO A 104 -12.19 6.98 7.97
N GLU A 105 -11.75 7.42 9.15
CA GLU A 105 -12.30 6.95 10.43
C GLU A 105 -13.28 7.97 11.02
N ALA A 106 -12.94 9.25 10.89
CA ALA A 106 -13.76 10.37 11.32
C ALA A 106 -13.37 11.61 10.52
N HIS A 107 -14.05 12.73 10.76
CA HIS A 107 -13.79 13.98 10.03
C HIS A 107 -12.32 14.43 10.07
N ASP A 108 -11.64 14.21 11.21
CA ASP A 108 -10.26 14.63 11.48
C ASP A 108 -9.27 13.46 11.59
N ARG A 109 -9.64 12.27 11.09
CA ARG A 109 -8.85 11.04 11.21
C ARG A 109 -8.92 10.20 9.95
N TYR A 110 -7.76 9.70 9.57
CA TYR A 110 -7.61 8.80 8.43
C TYR A 110 -6.76 7.60 8.80
N LEU A 111 -7.10 6.44 8.29
CA LEU A 111 -6.39 5.19 8.53
C LEU A 111 -5.64 4.76 7.26
N LEU A 112 -4.40 4.32 7.43
CA LEU A 112 -3.67 3.53 6.46
C LEU A 112 -3.57 2.11 6.98
N GLY A 113 -4.26 1.19 6.35
CA GLY A 113 -4.31 -0.22 6.73
C GLY A 113 -2.93 -0.89 6.63
N LEU A 114 -2.68 -1.81 7.55
CA LEU A 114 -1.47 -2.61 7.64
C LEU A 114 -1.78 -4.09 7.38
N ASP A 115 -0.77 -4.85 7.02
CA ASP A 115 -0.89 -6.28 6.82
C ASP A 115 -1.00 -7.02 8.17
N PRO A 116 -2.15 -7.64 8.49
CA PRO A 116 -2.31 -8.38 9.74
C PRO A 116 -1.42 -9.62 9.82
N HIS A 117 -0.94 -10.13 8.68
CA HIS A 117 -0.05 -11.30 8.60
C HIS A 117 1.43 -10.94 8.69
N ALA A 118 1.77 -9.67 8.74
CA ALA A 118 3.15 -9.18 8.85
C ALA A 118 3.32 -8.17 10.02
N PRO A 119 3.02 -8.55 11.26
CA PRO A 119 3.03 -7.63 12.40
C PRO A 119 4.40 -7.00 12.67
N ASP A 120 5.49 -7.67 12.32
CA ASP A 120 6.85 -7.14 12.49
C ASP A 120 7.17 -5.94 11.58
N THR A 121 6.34 -5.69 10.56
CA THR A 121 6.47 -4.51 9.69
C THR A 121 5.84 -3.25 10.28
N HIS A 122 4.93 -3.38 11.23
CA HIS A 122 4.06 -2.28 11.67
C HIS A 122 4.83 -1.13 12.31
N SER A 123 5.75 -1.41 13.23
CA SER A 123 6.55 -0.37 13.88
C SER A 123 7.54 0.30 12.91
N ALA A 124 8.12 -0.46 11.98
CA ALA A 124 9.01 0.08 10.95
C ALA A 124 8.26 1.03 10.00
N LEU A 125 7.03 0.69 9.60
CA LEU A 125 6.18 1.54 8.78
C LEU A 125 5.75 2.81 9.52
N ALA A 126 5.38 2.71 10.81
CA ALA A 126 5.09 3.86 11.64
C ALA A 126 6.29 4.81 11.75
N SER A 127 7.49 4.27 11.94
CA SER A 127 8.74 5.05 12.01
C SER A 127 9.05 5.73 10.68
N ALA A 128 8.84 5.06 9.55
CA ALA A 128 9.02 5.65 8.22
C ALA A 128 8.07 6.84 8.01
N MET A 129 6.79 6.71 8.41
CA MET A 129 5.83 7.81 8.38
C MET A 129 6.22 8.99 9.25
N MET A 130 6.76 8.75 10.44
CA MET A 130 7.29 9.84 11.30
C MET A 130 8.43 10.58 10.62
N ARG A 131 9.35 9.87 9.97
CA ARG A 131 10.49 10.49 9.26
C ARG A 131 10.07 11.40 8.10
N VAL A 132 8.93 11.14 7.47
CA VAL A 132 8.37 12.03 6.42
C VAL A 132 7.41 13.09 6.99
N GLY A 133 7.32 13.22 8.31
CA GLY A 133 6.55 14.27 9.00
C GLY A 133 5.04 13.99 9.09
N ILE A 134 4.63 12.74 8.91
CA ILE A 134 3.24 12.30 9.08
C ILE A 134 3.22 11.31 10.26
N ALA A 135 3.35 11.82 11.48
CA ALA A 135 3.42 10.99 12.68
C ALA A 135 2.07 10.30 12.96
N PRO A 136 1.96 8.97 12.78
CA PRO A 136 0.74 8.23 13.03
C PRO A 136 0.68 7.68 14.46
N THR A 137 -0.48 7.16 14.81
CA THR A 137 -0.66 6.26 15.96
C THR A 137 -0.94 4.85 15.45
N LEU A 138 -0.20 3.87 15.92
CA LEU A 138 -0.43 2.46 15.58
C LEU A 138 -1.63 1.95 16.39
N ILE A 139 -2.64 1.41 15.71
CA ILE A 139 -3.87 0.90 16.31
C ILE A 139 -4.20 -0.51 15.79
N GLY A 140 -5.06 -1.20 16.50
CA GLY A 140 -5.60 -2.50 16.06
C GLY A 140 -4.59 -3.65 16.03
N THR A 141 -3.45 -3.52 16.71
CA THR A 141 -2.35 -4.51 16.67
C THR A 141 -2.70 -5.89 17.22
N ARG A 142 -3.77 -5.99 18.00
CA ARG A 142 -4.27 -7.26 18.57
C ARG A 142 -5.48 -7.80 17.81
N GLY A 143 -5.90 -7.14 16.72
CA GLY A 143 -7.09 -7.49 15.96
C GLY A 143 -6.78 -7.81 14.50
N ALA A 144 -7.85 -8.06 13.74
CA ALA A 144 -7.77 -8.38 12.32
C ALA A 144 -7.51 -7.15 11.40
N HIS A 145 -7.59 -5.94 11.95
CA HIS A 145 -7.51 -4.70 11.17
C HIS A 145 -6.49 -3.71 11.76
N PRO A 146 -5.19 -4.06 11.78
CA PRO A 146 -4.14 -3.13 12.21
C PRO A 146 -4.05 -1.97 11.22
N ALA A 147 -3.81 -0.76 11.74
CA ALA A 147 -3.68 0.43 10.92
C ALA A 147 -2.79 1.50 11.57
N LEU A 148 -2.32 2.41 10.74
CA LEU A 148 -1.73 3.67 11.16
C LEU A 148 -2.82 4.75 11.12
N ARG A 149 -3.20 5.26 12.29
CA ARG A 149 -4.13 6.37 12.41
C ARG A 149 -3.40 7.69 12.27
N ILE A 150 -3.78 8.47 11.30
CA ILE A 150 -3.31 9.85 11.10
C ILE A 150 -4.41 10.77 11.61
N SER A 151 -4.08 11.62 12.57
CA SER A 151 -5.03 12.54 13.21
C SER A 151 -4.43 13.93 13.36
N GLY A 152 -5.32 14.93 13.31
CA GLY A 152 -4.98 16.34 13.41
C GLY A 152 -4.67 16.98 12.06
N ARG A 153 -5.22 18.20 11.90
CA ARG A 153 -5.25 18.96 10.64
C ARG A 153 -3.90 19.03 9.92
N ARG A 154 -2.82 19.32 10.63
CA ARG A 154 -1.48 19.48 10.02
C ARG A 154 -0.97 18.20 9.37
N ARG A 155 -1.18 17.05 10.03
CA ARG A 155 -0.74 15.75 9.50
C ARG A 155 -1.60 15.29 8.35
N LEU A 156 -2.92 15.50 8.45
CA LEU A 156 -3.86 15.22 7.36
C LEU A 156 -3.58 16.08 6.13
N LEU A 157 -3.34 17.38 6.32
CA LEU A 157 -2.96 18.26 5.21
C LEU A 157 -1.71 17.73 4.50
N ARG A 158 -0.69 17.34 5.26
CA ARG A 158 0.53 16.77 4.67
C ARG A 158 0.28 15.45 3.93
N LEU A 159 -0.61 14.60 4.44
CA LEU A 159 -1.02 13.39 3.71
C LEU A 159 -1.73 13.75 2.40
N VAL A 160 -2.73 14.65 2.44
CA VAL A 160 -3.49 15.11 1.28
C VAL A 160 -2.57 15.69 0.20
N GLU A 161 -1.64 16.58 0.58
CA GLU A 161 -0.65 17.15 -0.34
C GLU A 161 0.20 16.10 -1.05
N ASN A 162 0.52 14.99 -0.36
CA ASN A 162 1.30 13.91 -0.95
C ASN A 162 0.47 12.97 -1.84
N VAL A 163 -0.73 12.59 -1.41
CA VAL A 163 -1.53 11.61 -2.16
C VAL A 163 -2.26 12.25 -3.36
N GLY A 164 -2.42 13.56 -3.36
CA GLY A 164 -3.10 14.31 -4.42
C GLY A 164 -4.60 14.05 -4.50
N GLU A 165 -5.19 14.40 -5.62
CA GLU A 165 -6.63 14.26 -5.85
C GLU A 165 -7.09 12.79 -5.88
N PRO A 166 -8.32 12.51 -5.45
CA PRO A 166 -8.90 11.17 -5.57
C PRO A 166 -9.00 10.74 -7.03
N PRO A 167 -9.06 9.43 -7.32
CA PRO A 167 -9.49 8.95 -8.63
C PRO A 167 -10.86 9.50 -9.02
N GLY A 168 -11.16 9.57 -10.31
CA GLY A 168 -12.38 10.17 -10.85
C GLY A 168 -13.69 9.44 -10.53
N ASP A 169 -13.68 8.46 -9.65
CA ASP A 169 -14.84 7.72 -9.18
C ASP A 169 -15.55 8.47 -8.05
N THR A 170 -16.90 8.48 -8.08
CA THR A 170 -17.70 9.21 -7.09
C THR A 170 -17.54 8.65 -5.68
N GLU A 171 -17.38 7.34 -5.52
CA GLU A 171 -17.14 6.69 -4.23
C GLU A 171 -15.76 7.05 -3.69
N ALA A 172 -14.75 7.19 -4.56
CA ALA A 172 -13.39 7.54 -4.17
C ALA A 172 -13.33 8.85 -3.38
N PHE A 173 -14.15 9.84 -3.74
CA PHE A 173 -14.23 11.10 -3.00
C PHE A 173 -14.58 10.90 -1.52
N SER A 174 -15.51 9.99 -1.22
CA SER A 174 -15.93 9.73 0.17
C SER A 174 -14.86 8.99 0.98
N GLN A 175 -13.99 8.25 0.31
CA GLN A 175 -12.96 7.40 0.90
C GLN A 175 -11.58 8.07 0.93
N TRP A 176 -11.43 9.26 0.33
CA TRP A 176 -10.16 9.96 0.24
C TRP A 176 -9.85 10.79 1.49
N PRO A 177 -8.56 10.96 1.87
CA PRO A 177 -8.21 11.80 3.01
C PRO A 177 -8.58 13.28 2.74
N ARG A 178 -9.11 13.93 3.76
CA ARG A 178 -9.54 15.34 3.74
C ARG A 178 -9.05 16.09 4.99
N THR A 179 -9.02 17.43 4.90
CA THR A 179 -8.68 18.33 6.01
C THR A 179 -9.89 19.14 6.42
#